data_838d4d28b95d56835ace77bdcd049deb
#
_entry.id   838d4d28b95d56835ace77bdcd049deb
#
_cell.length_a   1.000
_cell.length_b   1.000
_cell.length_c   1.000
_cell.angle_alpha   90.00
_cell.angle_beta   90.00
_cell.angle_gamma   90.00
#
_symmetry.space_group_name_H-M   'P 1'
#
loop_
_entity.id
_entity.type
_entity.pdbx_description
1 polymer ?
#
loop_
_entity_poly.entity_id
_entity_poly.type
_entity_poly.pdbx_seq_one_letter_code
_entity_poly.pdbx_strand_id
1 'polypeptide(L)'
;MSAQQESPAIAIARAHVEAWSNHDFDSVRSALAPDVRVTVTSSDPALPHTDLTGADNYMEGLIAYAQPIVPGSVRILASTGDERSALLTLTMTMAGGPFGAGATAPCARLYRLDDNNKIKTEHVIFYVAGL
;
A
#
# COMPACT_ATOMS: atom_id res chain seq x y z
N MET A 1 -17.60 7.28 23.37
CA MET A 1 -16.99 7.86 22.88
C MET A 1 -16.36 7.53 21.67
N SER A 2 -16.47 8.18 20.84
CA SER A 2 -15.94 7.90 19.57
C SER A 2 -14.54 8.41 19.38
N ALA A 3 -13.84 8.36 20.43
CA ALA A 3 -12.45 8.78 20.40
C ALA A 3 -11.62 7.96 19.42
N GLN A 4 -12.15 6.84 18.97
CA GLN A 4 -11.44 5.97 18.05
C GLN A 4 -11.79 6.19 16.59
N GLN A 5 -12.44 7.30 16.30
CA GLN A 5 -12.78 7.61 14.93
C GLN A 5 -11.54 7.80 14.09
N GLU A 6 -11.45 7.10 12.96
CA GLU A 6 -10.32 7.21 12.06
C GLU A 6 -10.28 8.57 11.38
N SER A 7 -9.08 9.07 11.09
CA SER A 7 -8.94 10.24 10.26
C SER A 7 -9.37 9.91 8.82
N PRO A 8 -9.75 10.92 8.02
CA PRO A 8 -10.13 10.67 6.63
C PRO A 8 -9.04 9.95 5.83
N ALA A 9 -7.77 10.32 6.03
CA ALA A 9 -6.68 9.69 5.30
C ALA A 9 -6.48 8.24 5.70
N ILE A 10 -6.62 7.92 6.99
CA ILE A 10 -6.52 6.52 7.44
C ILE A 10 -7.63 5.68 6.80
N ALA A 11 -8.87 6.19 6.78
CA ALA A 11 -9.99 5.46 6.18
C ALA A 11 -9.75 5.18 4.69
N ILE A 12 -9.26 6.17 3.95
CA ILE A 12 -8.98 6.02 2.52
C ILE A 12 -7.82 5.05 2.31
N ALA A 13 -6.75 5.16 3.09
CA ALA A 13 -5.61 4.26 2.98
C ALA A 13 -5.99 2.82 3.29
N ARG A 14 -6.80 2.61 4.32
CA ARG A 14 -7.29 1.28 4.69
C ARG A 14 -8.11 0.67 3.57
N ALA A 15 -9.05 1.42 3.01
CA ALA A 15 -9.88 0.95 1.89
C ALA A 15 -9.04 0.61 0.67
N HIS A 16 -8.00 1.41 0.40
CA HIS A 16 -7.08 1.16 -0.71
C HIS A 16 -6.31 -0.15 -0.51
N VAL A 17 -5.78 -0.38 0.69
CA VAL A 17 -5.07 -1.62 1.02
C VAL A 17 -6.00 -2.83 0.88
N GLU A 18 -7.22 -2.73 1.37
CA GLU A 18 -8.19 -3.81 1.23
C GLU A 18 -8.52 -4.10 -0.23
N ALA A 19 -8.64 -3.06 -1.04
CA ALA A 19 -8.95 -3.21 -2.46
C ALA A 19 -7.84 -3.96 -3.19
N TRP A 20 -6.58 -3.52 -3.08
CA TRP A 20 -5.53 -4.21 -3.82
C TRP A 20 -5.22 -5.59 -3.24
N SER A 21 -5.39 -5.80 -1.95
CA SER A 21 -5.15 -7.10 -1.35
C SER A 21 -6.19 -8.13 -1.80
N ASN A 22 -7.38 -7.69 -2.16
CA ASN A 22 -8.43 -8.55 -2.67
C ASN A 22 -8.50 -8.56 -4.21
N HIS A 23 -7.53 -7.94 -4.86
CA HIS A 23 -7.44 -7.83 -6.33
C HIS A 23 -8.63 -7.06 -6.94
N ASP A 24 -9.21 -6.13 -6.20
CA ASP A 24 -10.24 -5.22 -6.68
C ASP A 24 -9.58 -3.99 -7.31
N PHE A 25 -9.03 -4.17 -8.48
CA PHE A 25 -8.18 -3.15 -9.11
C PHE A 25 -8.98 -1.94 -9.62
N ASP A 26 -10.26 -2.08 -9.89
CA ASP A 26 -11.09 -0.94 -10.27
C ASP A 26 -11.23 0.03 -9.09
N SER A 27 -11.47 -0.48 -7.89
CA SER A 27 -11.52 0.34 -6.68
C SER A 27 -10.17 0.99 -6.38
N VAL A 28 -9.07 0.27 -6.62
CA VAL A 28 -7.73 0.83 -6.44
C VAL A 28 -7.55 2.03 -7.35
N ARG A 29 -7.84 1.88 -8.64
CA ARG A 29 -7.66 2.97 -9.61
C ARG A 29 -8.51 4.19 -9.24
N SER A 30 -9.73 3.96 -8.79
CA SER A 30 -10.65 5.07 -8.49
C SER A 30 -10.17 5.95 -7.33
N ALA A 31 -9.30 5.44 -6.48
CA ALA A 31 -8.77 6.19 -5.34
C ALA A 31 -7.54 7.03 -5.68
N LEU A 32 -6.99 6.91 -6.89
CA LEU A 32 -5.73 7.55 -7.26
C LEU A 32 -5.96 8.92 -7.91
N ALA A 33 -5.08 9.87 -7.58
CA ALA A 33 -4.96 11.10 -8.37
C ALA A 33 -4.35 10.76 -9.74
N PRO A 34 -4.68 11.52 -10.80
CA PRO A 34 -4.13 11.22 -12.15
C PRO A 34 -2.61 11.24 -12.19
N ASP A 35 -1.98 12.08 -11.38
CA ASP A 35 -0.53 12.24 -11.32
C ASP A 35 0.09 11.57 -10.09
N VAL A 36 -0.55 10.54 -9.56
CA VAL A 36 -0.07 9.81 -8.38
C VAL A 36 1.37 9.36 -8.57
N ARG A 37 2.15 9.42 -7.51
CA ARG A 37 3.52 8.95 -7.50
C ARG A 37 3.68 7.90 -6.42
N VAL A 38 4.30 6.77 -6.79
CA VAL A 38 4.60 5.71 -5.83
C VAL A 38 6.11 5.44 -5.84
N THR A 39 6.68 5.32 -4.65
CA THR A 39 8.06 4.88 -4.48
C THR A 39 8.05 3.63 -3.63
N VAL A 40 8.89 2.67 -3.99
CA VAL A 40 9.05 1.43 -3.24
C VAL A 40 10.53 1.29 -2.90
N THR A 41 10.81 1.17 -1.62
CA THR A 41 12.18 0.92 -1.14
C THR A 41 12.18 -0.32 -0.27
N SER A 42 13.32 -0.97 -0.18
CA SER A 42 13.46 -2.18 0.62
C SER A 42 14.82 -2.21 1.28
N SER A 43 14.89 -2.80 2.46
CA SER A 43 16.15 -3.10 3.11
C SER A 43 16.85 -4.28 2.45
N ASP A 44 16.15 -5.04 1.60
CA ASP A 44 16.73 -6.16 0.88
C ASP A 44 17.26 -5.69 -0.47
N PRO A 45 18.58 -5.76 -0.74
CA PRO A 45 19.13 -5.30 -2.01
C PRO A 45 18.67 -6.11 -3.22
N ALA A 46 18.06 -7.28 -3.02
CA ALA A 46 17.49 -8.06 -4.11
C ALA A 46 16.17 -7.47 -4.63
N LEU A 47 15.51 -6.59 -3.86
CA LEU A 47 14.28 -5.93 -4.29
C LEU A 47 14.65 -4.55 -4.86
N PRO A 48 14.32 -4.28 -6.12
CA PRO A 48 14.72 -3.03 -6.74
C PRO A 48 13.92 -1.85 -6.19
N HIS A 49 14.59 -0.70 -6.14
CA HIS A 49 13.91 0.56 -5.86
C HIS A 49 13.01 0.89 -7.06
N THR A 50 11.77 1.28 -6.75
CA THR A 50 10.78 1.61 -7.78
C THR A 50 10.30 3.04 -7.58
N ASP A 51 10.15 3.78 -8.67
CA ASP A 51 9.60 5.14 -8.66
C ASP A 51 8.74 5.28 -9.91
N LEU A 52 7.43 5.32 -9.73
CA LEU A 52 6.46 5.39 -10.82
C LEU A 52 5.60 6.65 -10.66
N THR A 53 5.28 7.29 -11.76
CA THR A 53 4.40 8.46 -11.80
C THR A 53 3.26 8.22 -12.78
N GLY A 54 2.06 8.65 -12.39
CA GLY A 54 0.85 8.53 -13.19
C GLY A 54 0.04 7.31 -12.85
N ALA A 55 -1.30 7.45 -12.95
CA ALA A 55 -2.21 6.38 -12.55
C ALA A 55 -2.03 5.11 -13.39
N ASP A 56 -1.78 5.23 -14.68
CA ASP A 56 -1.60 4.05 -15.54
C ASP A 56 -0.35 3.27 -15.16
N ASN A 57 0.77 3.96 -14.96
CA ASN A 57 2.01 3.31 -14.52
C ASN A 57 1.88 2.71 -13.13
N TYR A 58 1.20 3.42 -12.23
CA TYR A 58 0.91 2.91 -10.91
C TYR A 58 0.14 1.60 -10.98
N MET A 59 -0.95 1.56 -11.76
CA MET A 59 -1.78 0.38 -11.86
C MET A 59 -1.03 -0.81 -12.46
N GLU A 60 -0.21 -0.57 -13.49
CA GLU A 60 0.58 -1.64 -14.08
C GLU A 60 1.53 -2.25 -13.04
N GLY A 61 2.24 -1.42 -12.30
CA GLY A 61 3.15 -1.88 -11.26
C GLY A 61 2.43 -2.54 -10.10
N LEU A 62 1.29 -1.99 -9.69
CA LEU A 62 0.53 -2.55 -8.59
C LEU A 62 -0.06 -3.92 -8.93
N ILE A 63 -0.60 -4.09 -10.12
CA ILE A 63 -1.16 -5.38 -10.53
C ILE A 63 -0.08 -6.46 -10.49
N ALA A 64 1.11 -6.16 -11.03
CA ALA A 64 2.22 -7.10 -10.99
C ALA A 64 2.64 -7.40 -9.54
N TYR A 65 2.67 -6.38 -8.69
CA TYR A 65 3.03 -6.52 -7.29
C TYR A 65 2.01 -7.33 -6.49
N ALA A 66 0.71 -7.10 -6.75
CA ALA A 66 -0.36 -7.71 -5.97
C ALA A 66 -0.68 -9.16 -6.37
N GLN A 67 -0.29 -9.57 -7.58
CA GLN A 67 -0.56 -10.94 -8.05
C GLN A 67 -0.10 -12.02 -7.07
N PRO A 68 1.11 -11.94 -6.49
CA PRO A 68 1.55 -12.96 -5.55
C PRO A 68 1.02 -12.82 -4.13
N ILE A 69 0.17 -11.83 -3.85
CA ILE A 69 -0.42 -11.67 -2.52
C ILE A 69 -1.65 -12.56 -2.41
N VAL A 70 -1.73 -13.33 -1.32
CA VAL A 70 -2.92 -14.15 -1.05
C VAL A 70 -4.07 -13.22 -0.66
N PRO A 71 -5.20 -13.23 -1.40
CA PRO A 71 -6.34 -12.39 -1.05
C PRO A 71 -6.82 -12.63 0.39
N GLY A 72 -7.11 -11.55 1.10
CA GLY A 72 -7.58 -11.63 2.47
C GLY A 72 -6.50 -11.86 3.52
N SER A 73 -5.22 -11.94 3.11
CA SER A 73 -4.12 -12.21 4.05
C SER A 73 -3.54 -10.95 4.69
N VAL A 74 -3.88 -9.76 4.18
CA VAL A 74 -3.31 -8.52 4.69
C VAL A 74 -3.84 -8.22 6.08
N ARG A 75 -2.93 -7.88 7.00
CA ARG A 75 -3.28 -7.46 8.34
C ARG A 75 -2.65 -6.11 8.61
N ILE A 76 -3.47 -5.14 8.95
CA ILE A 76 -2.99 -3.81 9.32
C ILE A 76 -2.69 -3.85 10.81
N LEU A 77 -1.42 -3.63 11.15
CA LEU A 77 -0.95 -3.76 12.53
C LEU A 77 -1.10 -2.47 13.31
N ALA A 78 -0.87 -1.34 12.65
CA ALA A 78 -0.97 -0.03 13.27
C ALA A 78 -1.27 1.01 12.21
N SER A 79 -1.91 2.09 12.62
CA SER A 79 -2.18 3.22 11.74
C SER A 79 -2.10 4.52 12.52
N THR A 80 -1.63 5.56 11.84
CA THR A 80 -1.65 6.92 12.38
C THR A 80 -1.83 7.87 11.21
N GLY A 81 -2.36 9.04 11.46
CA GLY A 81 -2.56 9.99 10.39
C GLY A 81 -3.45 11.16 10.79
N ASP A 82 -3.70 12.01 9.81
CA ASP A 82 -4.54 13.19 9.95
C ASP A 82 -5.49 13.28 8.74
N GLU A 83 -5.88 14.49 8.35
CA GLU A 83 -6.82 14.66 7.24
C GLU A 83 -6.22 14.31 5.89
N ARG A 84 -4.90 14.48 5.72
CA ARG A 84 -4.23 14.39 4.43
C ARG A 84 -3.15 13.35 4.34
N SER A 85 -2.74 12.78 5.46
CA SER A 85 -1.65 11.80 5.50
C SER A 85 -2.01 10.64 6.38
N ALA A 86 -1.58 9.45 5.99
CA ALA A 86 -1.76 8.24 6.78
C ALA A 86 -0.52 7.35 6.65
N LEU A 87 -0.12 6.78 7.77
CA LEU A 87 0.94 5.79 7.82
C LEU A 87 0.34 4.49 8.34
N LEU A 88 0.48 3.44 7.57
CA LEU A 88 0.04 2.10 7.97
C LEU A 88 1.24 1.17 8.03
N THR A 89 1.28 0.33 9.06
CA THR A 89 2.17 -0.83 9.05
C THR A 89 1.31 -2.07 8.87
N LEU A 90 1.77 -3.00 8.06
CA LEU A 90 0.96 -4.16 7.72
C LEU A 90 1.84 -5.36 7.36
N THR A 91 1.21 -6.52 7.35
CA THR A 91 1.82 -7.76 6.84
C THR A 91 0.88 -8.39 5.84
N MET A 92 1.43 -9.20 4.95
CA MET A 92 0.68 -9.95 3.97
C MET A 92 1.34 -11.30 3.74
N THR A 93 0.56 -12.29 3.34
CA THR A 93 1.08 -13.61 2.99
C THR A 93 1.25 -13.69 1.49
N MET A 94 2.42 -14.16 1.06
CA MET A 94 2.76 -14.26 -0.36
C MET A 94 2.50 -15.67 -0.85
N ALA A 95 1.87 -15.78 -2.03
CA ALA A 95 1.74 -17.06 -2.71
C ALA A 95 2.98 -17.37 -3.56
N GLY A 96 3.83 -16.38 -3.75
CA GLY A 96 5.06 -16.52 -4.53
C GLY A 96 5.80 -15.19 -4.56
N GLY A 97 6.54 -14.95 -5.63
CA GLY A 97 7.27 -13.69 -5.80
C GLY A 97 8.59 -13.66 -5.05
N PRO A 98 9.18 -12.46 -4.86
CA PRO A 98 10.54 -12.34 -4.29
C PRO A 98 10.68 -12.89 -2.88
N PHE A 99 9.61 -12.90 -2.10
CA PHE A 99 9.65 -13.38 -0.72
C PHE A 99 9.45 -14.89 -0.61
N GLY A 100 8.98 -15.54 -1.68
CA GLY A 100 8.69 -16.97 -1.69
C GLY A 100 7.28 -17.31 -1.20
N ALA A 101 6.78 -18.47 -1.61
CA ALA A 101 5.43 -18.92 -1.27
C ALA A 101 5.29 -19.16 0.24
N GLY A 102 4.22 -18.67 0.83
CA GLY A 102 3.94 -18.80 2.25
C GLY A 102 4.67 -17.81 3.15
N ALA A 103 5.55 -16.99 2.58
CA ALA A 103 6.28 -15.99 3.36
C ALA A 103 5.36 -14.87 3.82
N THR A 104 5.66 -14.31 4.99
CA THR A 104 4.99 -13.11 5.48
C THR A 104 5.87 -11.91 5.16
N ALA A 105 5.31 -10.95 4.44
CA ALA A 105 6.04 -9.76 4.04
C ALA A 105 5.57 -8.55 4.87
N PRO A 106 6.45 -7.97 5.71
CA PRO A 106 6.09 -6.76 6.45
C PRO A 106 6.39 -5.53 5.60
N CYS A 107 5.54 -4.53 5.69
CA CYS A 107 5.82 -3.24 5.06
C CYS A 107 5.14 -2.09 5.80
N ALA A 108 5.66 -0.91 5.56
CA ALA A 108 5.04 0.34 5.97
C ALA A 108 4.63 1.10 4.71
N ARG A 109 3.48 1.77 4.77
CA ARG A 109 2.97 2.57 3.65
C ARG A 109 2.58 3.94 4.14
N LEU A 110 3.16 4.95 3.53
CA LEU A 110 2.83 6.33 3.81
C LEU A 110 2.05 6.90 2.64
N TYR A 111 0.83 7.33 2.92
CA TYR A 111 -0.07 7.91 1.92
C TYR A 111 -0.23 9.40 2.15
N ARG A 112 -0.28 10.16 1.06
CA ARG A 112 -0.68 11.56 1.11
C ARG A 112 -1.79 11.80 0.10
N LEU A 113 -2.79 12.58 0.51
CA LEU A 113 -3.96 12.87 -0.32
C LEU A 113 -3.86 14.26 -0.90
N ASP A 114 -4.48 14.45 -2.06
CA ASP A 114 -4.66 15.77 -2.65
C ASP A 114 -5.94 16.43 -2.10
N ASP A 115 -6.27 17.61 -2.61
CA ASP A 115 -7.44 18.37 -2.15
C ASP A 115 -8.77 17.69 -2.46
N ASN A 116 -8.77 16.70 -3.36
CA ASN A 116 -9.96 15.93 -3.72
C ASN A 116 -10.02 14.59 -3.00
N ASN A 117 -9.18 14.40 -1.98
CA ASN A 117 -9.07 13.15 -1.23
C ASN A 117 -8.66 11.96 -2.08
N LYS A 118 -7.92 12.22 -3.16
CA LYS A 118 -7.31 11.17 -3.96
C LYS A 118 -5.88 10.94 -3.51
N ILE A 119 -5.38 9.73 -3.65
CA ILE A 119 -4.01 9.40 -3.28
C ILE A 119 -3.06 10.09 -4.24
N LYS A 120 -2.27 11.01 -3.71
CA LYS A 120 -1.30 11.78 -4.47
C LYS A 120 0.07 11.12 -4.46
N THR A 121 0.50 10.64 -3.30
CA THR A 121 1.76 9.92 -3.16
C THR A 121 1.58 8.72 -2.25
N GLU A 122 2.35 7.67 -2.56
CA GLU A 122 2.44 6.50 -1.72
C GLU A 122 3.90 6.09 -1.64
N HIS A 123 4.44 6.01 -0.42
CA HIS A 123 5.77 5.50 -0.18
C HIS A 123 5.63 4.13 0.48
N VAL A 124 6.17 3.11 -0.17
CA VAL A 124 6.12 1.73 0.32
C VAL A 124 7.53 1.35 0.78
N ILE A 125 7.62 0.89 2.00
CA ILE A 125 8.90 0.49 2.59
C ILE A 125 8.77 -0.95 3.06
N PHE A 126 9.53 -1.83 2.41
CA PHE A 126 9.65 -3.21 2.85
C PHE A 126 10.86 -3.35 3.75
N TYR A 127 10.75 -4.12 4.81
CA TYR A 127 11.89 -4.40 5.67
C TYR A 127 12.02 -5.91 5.90
N VAL A 128 13.26 -6.35 5.94
CA VAL A 128 13.55 -7.77 6.10
C VAL A 128 13.33 -8.15 7.56
N ALA A 129 12.84 -9.37 7.76
CA ALA A 129 12.65 -9.91 9.11
C ALA A 129 13.96 -9.86 9.89
N GLY A 130 13.86 -9.46 11.13
CA GLY A 130 15.02 -9.35 12.01
C GLY A 130 15.63 -7.97 12.11
N LEU A 131 15.09 -7.01 11.40
CA LEU A 131 15.52 -5.63 11.56
C LEU A 131 15.10 -5.07 12.91
#